data_0d5026e5ecc00cfbc0ef304719f59f61
#
_entry.id   0d5026e5ecc00cfbc0ef304719f59f61
#
_cell.length_a   1.000
_cell.length_b   1.000
_cell.length_c   1.000
_cell.angle_alpha   90.00
_cell.angle_beta   90.00
_cell.angle_gamma   90.00
#
_symmetry.space_group_name_H-M   'P 1'
#
loop_
_entity.id
_entity.type
_entity.pdbx_description
1 polymer ?
#
loop_
_entity_poly.entity_id
_entity_poly.type
_entity_poly.pdbx_seq_one_letter_code
_entity_poly.pdbx_strand_id
1 'polypeptide(L)'
;TPTCGKTIKALISLLLAALAGATLGHAASAPLNRLSEDVLDVVPPSSRVSGPPGKMTIRQGSCRSIGLTDIRRRIVDVATQEWGFFGFSVVDQTSQDPERSSPRSIHRPPRLAPWESLRVADSIAGYWTVTPDRSWIIERQNRVWSGPSGPSARWRDPWSAAFISWVMCEGGIAEPNQFRRASAHHVYIDQAI
;
A
#
# COMPACT_ATOMS: atom_id res chain seq x y z
N THR A 1 -1.89 38.54 -57.93
CA THR A 1 -2.76 38.33 -56.72
C THR A 1 -2.34 37.10 -56.02
N PRO A 2 -1.80 37.20 -54.81
CA PRO A 2 -1.30 36.04 -54.09
C PRO A 2 -2.41 35.29 -53.35
N THR A 3 -2.36 33.99 -53.46
CA THR A 3 -3.29 33.01 -52.90
C THR A 3 -3.16 32.91 -51.39
N CYS A 4 -3.96 33.69 -50.64
CA CYS A 4 -4.00 33.71 -49.16
C CYS A 4 -4.81 32.56 -48.53
N GLY A 5 -5.32 31.61 -49.31
CA GLY A 5 -6.29 30.62 -48.82
C GLY A 5 -5.69 29.25 -48.38
N LYS A 6 -4.44 28.94 -48.76
CA LYS A 6 -3.86 27.60 -48.48
C LYS A 6 -3.11 27.50 -47.19
N THR A 7 -2.59 28.57 -46.62
CA THR A 7 -1.81 28.59 -45.37
C THR A 7 -2.68 28.48 -44.11
N ILE A 8 -3.92 28.95 -44.12
CA ILE A 8 -4.82 28.93 -42.96
C ILE A 8 -5.34 27.51 -42.72
N LYS A 9 -5.62 26.73 -43.78
CA LYS A 9 -6.07 25.31 -43.59
C LYS A 9 -5.00 24.40 -43.05
N ALA A 10 -3.73 24.65 -43.36
CA ALA A 10 -2.62 23.86 -42.83
C ALA A 10 -2.36 24.13 -41.35
N LEU A 11 -2.53 25.37 -40.89
CA LEU A 11 -2.36 25.74 -39.48
C LEU A 11 -3.48 25.20 -38.59
N ILE A 12 -4.72 25.17 -39.08
CA ILE A 12 -5.85 24.61 -38.31
C ILE A 12 -5.72 23.09 -38.19
N SER A 13 -5.24 22.39 -39.22
CA SER A 13 -5.01 20.94 -39.15
C SER A 13 -3.87 20.56 -38.21
N LEU A 14 -2.84 21.38 -38.06
CA LEU A 14 -1.76 21.14 -37.09
C LEU A 14 -2.22 21.40 -35.65
N LEU A 15 -3.10 22.36 -35.39
CA LEU A 15 -3.61 22.62 -34.04
C LEU A 15 -4.58 21.52 -33.55
N LEU A 16 -5.37 20.93 -34.45
CA LEU A 16 -6.28 19.82 -34.10
C LEU A 16 -5.54 18.49 -33.85
N ALA A 17 -4.40 18.26 -34.48
CA ALA A 17 -3.59 17.08 -34.26
C ALA A 17 -2.84 17.13 -32.92
N ALA A 18 -2.58 18.30 -32.35
CA ALA A 18 -1.90 18.47 -31.07
C ALA A 18 -2.83 18.24 -29.86
N LEU A 19 -4.15 18.28 -30.03
CA LEU A 19 -5.14 18.09 -28.97
C LEU A 19 -5.59 16.62 -28.81
N ALA A 20 -5.26 15.73 -29.75
CA ALA A 20 -5.70 14.33 -29.70
C ALA A 20 -4.76 13.39 -28.93
N GLY A 21 -3.68 13.90 -28.33
CA GLY A 21 -2.64 13.11 -27.66
C GLY A 21 -2.58 13.21 -26.14
N ALA A 22 -3.49 13.94 -25.51
CA ALA A 22 -3.56 13.94 -24.05
C ALA A 22 -4.36 12.71 -23.54
N THR A 23 -3.73 11.53 -23.61
CA THR A 23 -4.14 10.45 -22.74
C THR A 23 -3.96 10.97 -21.32
N LEU A 24 -5.05 11.18 -20.59
CA LEU A 24 -5.05 11.36 -19.15
C LEU A 24 -4.54 10.06 -18.51
N GLY A 25 -3.25 9.81 -18.68
CA GLY A 25 -2.55 8.86 -17.83
C GLY A 25 -2.73 9.39 -16.41
N HIS A 26 -3.45 8.65 -15.57
CA HIS A 26 -3.46 8.90 -14.16
C HIS A 26 -2.00 8.80 -13.69
N ALA A 27 -1.33 9.92 -13.59
CA ALA A 27 -0.02 9.99 -12.99
C ALA A 27 -0.20 9.48 -11.56
N ALA A 28 0.32 8.29 -11.26
CA ALA A 28 0.37 7.83 -9.90
C ALA A 28 1.04 8.92 -9.08
N SER A 29 0.35 9.43 -8.07
CA SER A 29 0.90 10.45 -7.20
C SER A 29 2.18 9.92 -6.56
N ALA A 30 3.19 10.76 -6.43
CA ALA A 30 4.41 10.37 -5.73
C ALA A 30 4.07 9.94 -4.30
N PRO A 31 4.71 8.88 -3.78
CA PRO A 31 4.52 8.47 -2.40
C PRO A 31 4.84 9.62 -1.44
N LEU A 32 3.99 9.83 -0.45
CA LEU A 32 4.17 10.84 0.58
C LEU A 32 4.94 10.26 1.78
N ASN A 33 5.67 11.12 2.48
CA ASN A 33 6.18 10.76 3.79
C ASN A 33 5.03 10.69 4.80
N ARG A 34 5.14 9.79 5.77
CA ARG A 34 4.21 9.76 6.90
C ARG A 34 4.33 11.04 7.72
N LEU A 35 3.22 11.48 8.30
CA LEU A 35 3.25 12.50 9.33
C LEU A 35 4.05 12.00 10.53
N SER A 36 4.62 12.92 11.29
CA SER A 36 5.34 12.58 12.51
C SER A 36 4.41 11.97 13.56
N GLU A 37 4.97 11.17 14.46
CA GLU A 37 4.22 10.44 15.50
C GLU A 37 3.45 11.40 16.42
N ASP A 38 3.99 12.58 16.69
CA ASP A 38 3.35 13.60 17.51
C ASP A 38 2.11 14.24 16.87
N VAL A 39 1.98 14.18 15.54
CA VAL A 39 0.81 14.73 14.82
C VAL A 39 -0.39 13.79 14.85
N LEU A 40 -0.18 12.48 14.61
CA LEU A 40 -1.27 11.49 14.58
C LEU A 40 -1.29 10.58 15.81
N ASP A 41 -0.27 10.64 16.64
CA ASP A 41 -0.08 9.72 17.79
C ASP A 41 -0.16 8.24 17.37
N VAL A 42 0.48 7.91 16.26
CA VAL A 42 0.51 6.59 15.64
C VAL A 42 1.93 6.06 15.69
N VAL A 43 2.09 4.81 16.13
CA VAL A 43 3.38 4.12 15.99
C VAL A 43 3.52 3.65 14.54
N PRO A 44 4.41 4.25 13.74
CA PRO A 44 4.60 3.87 12.36
C PRO A 44 4.90 2.36 12.26
N PRO A 45 4.40 1.65 11.25
CA PRO A 45 4.62 0.21 11.15
C PRO A 45 6.12 -0.13 11.06
N SER A 46 6.92 0.72 10.40
CA SER A 46 8.37 0.54 10.29
C SER A 46 9.10 0.59 11.64
N SER A 47 8.60 1.35 12.62
CA SER A 47 9.21 1.40 13.96
C SER A 47 8.90 0.20 14.84
N ARG A 48 7.95 -0.66 14.42
CA ARG A 48 7.58 -1.90 15.11
C ARG A 48 8.53 -3.06 14.88
N VAL A 49 9.47 -2.89 13.97
CA VAL A 49 10.55 -3.84 13.66
C VAL A 49 11.90 -3.16 13.74
N SER A 50 12.96 -3.94 13.82
CA SER A 50 14.35 -3.47 13.78
C SER A 50 15.22 -4.43 12.98
N GLY A 51 16.30 -3.92 12.42
CA GLY A 51 17.21 -4.66 11.56
C GLY A 51 16.85 -4.55 10.09
N PRO A 52 17.81 -4.84 9.20
CA PRO A 52 17.59 -4.79 7.76
C PRO A 52 16.73 -5.98 7.29
N PRO A 53 16.10 -5.89 6.08
CA PRO A 53 15.46 -7.02 5.44
C PRO A 53 16.37 -8.25 5.42
N GLY A 54 15.85 -9.39 5.86
CA GLY A 54 16.62 -10.63 6.05
C GLY A 54 17.10 -10.86 7.49
N LYS A 55 17.08 -9.83 8.34
CA LYS A 55 17.45 -9.91 9.77
C LYS A 55 16.50 -9.09 10.64
N MET A 56 15.27 -8.86 10.19
CA MET A 56 14.30 -8.11 10.96
C MET A 56 13.86 -8.85 12.21
N THR A 57 13.72 -8.10 13.30
CA THR A 57 13.19 -8.57 14.59
C THR A 57 12.04 -7.70 15.05
N ILE A 58 11.11 -8.28 15.81
CA ILE A 58 9.95 -7.58 16.34
C ILE A 58 10.38 -6.74 17.56
N ARG A 59 10.13 -5.44 17.49
CA ARG A 59 10.31 -4.51 18.63
C ARG A 59 9.01 -4.35 19.41
N GLN A 60 7.89 -4.23 18.71
CA GLN A 60 6.59 -3.97 19.33
C GLN A 60 5.50 -4.78 18.63
N GLY A 61 4.83 -5.65 19.36
CA GLY A 61 3.69 -6.46 18.89
C GLY A 61 2.37 -6.11 19.55
N SER A 62 2.40 -5.30 20.63
CA SER A 62 1.21 -4.87 21.36
C SER A 62 0.57 -3.63 20.75
N CYS A 63 -0.73 -3.48 20.98
CA CYS A 63 -1.49 -2.26 20.68
C CYS A 63 -1.53 -1.36 21.90
N ARG A 64 -1.57 -0.07 21.70
CA ARG A 64 -1.80 0.89 22.77
C ARG A 64 -3.29 0.93 23.09
N SER A 65 -3.64 0.93 24.36
CA SER A 65 -4.99 1.29 24.79
C SER A 65 -5.10 2.80 24.74
N ILE A 66 -5.95 3.30 23.88
CA ILE A 66 -6.22 4.73 23.72
C ILE A 66 -7.63 4.98 24.22
N GLY A 67 -7.85 6.12 24.93
CA GLY A 67 -9.19 6.53 25.31
C GLY A 67 -10.12 6.61 24.09
N LEU A 68 -11.36 6.14 24.26
CA LEU A 68 -12.31 5.85 23.17
C LEU A 68 -12.92 7.06 22.45
N THR A 69 -12.35 8.26 22.56
CA THR A 69 -12.81 9.40 21.78
C THR A 69 -12.31 9.33 20.35
N ASP A 70 -13.22 9.42 19.39
CA ASP A 70 -12.92 9.52 17.95
C ASP A 70 -12.25 8.33 17.27
N ILE A 71 -12.46 7.09 17.74
CA ILE A 71 -11.91 5.86 17.12
C ILE A 71 -12.14 5.82 15.60
N ARG A 72 -13.36 6.14 15.14
CA ARG A 72 -13.67 6.09 13.70
C ARG A 72 -12.81 7.04 12.89
N ARG A 73 -12.67 8.28 13.37
CA ARG A 73 -11.82 9.28 12.72
C ARG A 73 -10.38 8.82 12.70
N ARG A 74 -9.88 8.33 13.83
CA ARG A 74 -8.51 7.83 13.94
C ARG A 74 -8.22 6.67 12.98
N ILE A 75 -9.14 5.71 12.84
CA ILE A 75 -9.02 4.63 11.86
C ILE A 75 -8.89 5.19 10.44
N VAL A 76 -9.72 6.17 10.08
CA VAL A 76 -9.68 6.81 8.77
C VAL A 76 -8.37 7.56 8.57
N ASP A 77 -7.93 8.35 9.54
CA ASP A 77 -6.69 9.14 9.45
C ASP A 77 -5.45 8.22 9.29
N VAL A 78 -5.38 7.14 10.08
CA VAL A 78 -4.31 6.13 9.99
C VAL A 78 -4.31 5.44 8.62
N ALA A 79 -5.47 4.99 8.14
CA ALA A 79 -5.58 4.33 6.85
C ALA A 79 -5.25 5.27 5.69
N THR A 80 -5.68 6.54 5.76
CA THR A 80 -5.41 7.55 4.73
C THR A 80 -3.94 7.90 4.66
N GLN A 81 -3.27 8.02 5.82
CA GLN A 81 -1.82 8.24 5.86
C GLN A 81 -1.04 7.12 5.15
N GLU A 82 -1.39 5.87 5.42
CA GLU A 82 -0.76 4.74 4.75
C GLU A 82 -1.07 4.71 3.25
N TRP A 83 -2.30 5.05 2.86
CA TRP A 83 -2.63 5.18 1.44
C TRP A 83 -1.78 6.26 0.75
N GLY A 84 -1.56 7.41 1.40
CA GLY A 84 -0.63 8.44 0.94
C GLY A 84 0.80 7.94 0.86
N PHE A 85 1.28 7.19 1.86
CA PHE A 85 2.60 6.57 1.87
C PHE A 85 2.81 5.61 0.69
N PHE A 86 1.77 4.91 0.23
CA PHE A 86 1.79 4.07 -0.97
C PHE A 86 1.43 4.81 -2.27
N GLY A 87 1.38 6.14 -2.26
CA GLY A 87 1.20 6.98 -3.45
C GLY A 87 -0.24 7.09 -3.94
N PHE A 88 -1.22 6.96 -3.06
CA PHE A 88 -2.65 7.09 -3.38
C PHE A 88 -3.11 6.21 -4.55
N SER A 89 -2.53 5.04 -4.70
CA SER A 89 -2.87 4.14 -5.81
C SER A 89 -4.33 3.69 -5.74
N VAL A 90 -5.00 3.77 -6.89
CA VAL A 90 -6.39 3.30 -7.05
C VAL A 90 -6.40 2.27 -8.15
N VAL A 91 -7.02 1.12 -7.89
CA VAL A 91 -7.28 0.09 -8.91
C VAL A 91 -8.77 -0.02 -9.08
N ASP A 92 -9.27 0.44 -10.23
CA ASP A 92 -10.68 0.28 -10.59
C ASP A 92 -10.94 -1.18 -11.00
N GLN A 93 -11.63 -1.90 -10.13
CA GLN A 93 -12.02 -3.30 -10.36
C GLN A 93 -13.32 -3.40 -11.16
N THR A 94 -14.03 -2.29 -11.37
CA THR A 94 -15.29 -2.26 -12.11
C THR A 94 -15.09 -2.03 -13.60
N SER A 95 -13.96 -1.48 -14.00
CA SER A 95 -13.62 -1.33 -15.42
C SER A 95 -13.33 -2.70 -16.02
N GLN A 96 -14.24 -3.16 -16.88
CA GLN A 96 -14.01 -4.33 -17.71
C GLN A 96 -13.07 -3.92 -18.87
N ASP A 97 -11.77 -3.96 -18.64
CA ASP A 97 -10.78 -3.83 -19.70
C ASP A 97 -10.79 -5.15 -20.52
N PRO A 98 -11.25 -5.11 -21.81
CA PRO A 98 -11.30 -6.32 -22.65
C PRO A 98 -9.91 -6.98 -22.83
N GLU A 99 -8.83 -6.21 -22.74
CA GLU A 99 -7.46 -6.75 -22.80
C GLU A 99 -7.06 -7.52 -21.53
N ARG A 100 -7.66 -7.22 -20.37
CA ARG A 100 -7.47 -7.98 -19.13
C ARG A 100 -8.20 -9.31 -19.11
N SER A 101 -9.16 -9.52 -20.01
CA SER A 101 -9.98 -10.74 -20.09
C SER A 101 -9.25 -11.92 -20.73
N SER A 102 -7.99 -11.75 -21.14
CA SER A 102 -7.20 -12.88 -21.64
C SER A 102 -6.81 -13.82 -20.49
N PRO A 103 -7.25 -15.08 -20.50
CA PRO A 103 -7.00 -16.05 -19.42
C PRO A 103 -5.51 -16.37 -19.18
N ARG A 104 -4.61 -15.83 -20.01
CA ARG A 104 -3.16 -16.12 -19.96
C ARG A 104 -2.28 -14.97 -19.47
N SER A 105 -2.83 -13.79 -19.29
CA SER A 105 -2.09 -12.68 -18.67
C SER A 105 -2.22 -12.77 -17.15
N ILE A 106 -1.47 -13.69 -16.54
CA ILE A 106 -1.12 -13.53 -15.12
C ILE A 106 -0.25 -12.27 -15.09
N HIS A 107 -0.88 -11.11 -14.97
CA HIS A 107 -0.18 -9.87 -14.69
C HIS A 107 0.48 -10.04 -13.32
N ARG A 108 1.70 -10.56 -13.33
CA ARG A 108 2.57 -10.38 -12.16
C ARG A 108 2.73 -8.89 -11.99
N PRO A 109 2.25 -8.32 -10.90
CA PRO A 109 2.47 -6.91 -10.64
C PRO A 109 3.97 -6.62 -10.84
N PRO A 110 4.34 -5.46 -11.40
CA PRO A 110 5.72 -5.14 -11.68
C PRO A 110 6.57 -5.32 -10.42
N ARG A 111 7.81 -5.75 -10.57
CA ARG A 111 8.74 -5.81 -9.44
C ARG A 111 8.95 -4.39 -8.94
N LEU A 112 8.92 -4.23 -7.63
CA LEU A 112 9.31 -2.95 -7.02
C LEU A 112 10.76 -2.65 -7.36
N ALA A 113 11.09 -1.39 -7.60
CA ALA A 113 12.46 -0.94 -7.67
C ALA A 113 13.18 -1.25 -6.34
N PRO A 114 14.50 -1.51 -6.33
CA PRO A 114 15.22 -1.86 -5.10
C PRO A 114 15.00 -0.85 -3.96
N TRP A 115 15.03 0.44 -4.28
CA TRP A 115 14.79 1.50 -3.30
C TRP A 115 13.36 1.48 -2.75
N GLU A 116 12.38 1.19 -3.59
CA GLU A 116 10.97 1.07 -3.18
C GLU A 116 10.77 -0.18 -2.33
N SER A 117 11.41 -1.28 -2.67
CA SER A 117 11.39 -2.51 -1.88
C SER A 117 11.93 -2.28 -0.46
N LEU A 118 13.01 -1.51 -0.31
CA LEU A 118 13.56 -1.13 0.99
C LEU A 118 12.59 -0.24 1.77
N ARG A 119 11.97 0.74 1.11
CA ARG A 119 11.03 1.68 1.71
C ARG A 119 9.80 1.00 2.29
N VAL A 120 9.31 -0.07 1.65
CA VAL A 120 8.08 -0.75 2.07
C VAL A 120 8.31 -2.00 2.91
N ALA A 121 9.52 -2.57 2.90
CA ALA A 121 9.81 -3.86 3.55
C ALA A 121 9.55 -3.82 5.07
N ASP A 122 10.05 -2.81 5.76
CA ASP A 122 9.88 -2.61 7.20
C ASP A 122 8.42 -2.28 7.55
N SER A 123 7.72 -1.54 6.69
CA SER A 123 6.30 -1.23 6.86
C SER A 123 5.44 -2.47 6.79
N ILE A 124 5.66 -3.34 5.79
CA ILE A 124 4.94 -4.60 5.64
C ILE A 124 5.26 -5.54 6.81
N ALA A 125 6.52 -5.63 7.20
CA ALA A 125 6.93 -6.40 8.37
C ALA A 125 6.25 -5.86 9.64
N GLY A 126 6.15 -4.54 9.78
CA GLY A 126 5.47 -3.86 10.87
C GLY A 126 3.97 -4.18 10.97
N TYR A 127 3.26 -4.32 9.83
CA TYR A 127 1.86 -4.74 9.87
C TYR A 127 1.69 -6.15 10.43
N TRP A 128 2.59 -7.09 10.11
CA TRP A 128 2.51 -8.44 10.66
C TRP A 128 2.74 -8.49 12.17
N THR A 129 3.44 -7.51 12.76
CA THR A 129 3.78 -7.53 14.20
C THR A 129 2.57 -7.58 15.11
N VAL A 130 1.41 -7.11 14.69
CA VAL A 130 0.18 -7.08 15.49
C VAL A 130 -0.67 -8.35 15.35
N THR A 131 -0.29 -9.27 14.48
CA THR A 131 -1.01 -10.53 14.25
C THR A 131 -0.48 -11.66 15.16
N PRO A 132 -1.27 -12.70 15.44
CA PRO A 132 -0.81 -13.86 16.20
C PRO A 132 0.40 -14.56 15.58
N ASP A 133 0.44 -14.64 14.25
CA ASP A 133 1.45 -15.39 13.47
C ASP A 133 2.75 -14.61 13.22
N ARG A 134 2.88 -13.42 13.80
CA ARG A 134 3.95 -12.44 13.53
C ARG A 134 5.35 -13.01 13.48
N SER A 135 5.73 -13.82 14.49
CA SER A 135 7.09 -14.35 14.60
C SER A 135 7.43 -15.26 13.42
N TRP A 136 6.52 -16.18 13.14
CA TRP A 136 6.68 -17.14 12.04
C TRP A 136 6.69 -16.46 10.65
N ILE A 137 5.79 -15.48 10.43
CA ILE A 137 5.72 -14.76 9.15
C ILE A 137 7.00 -13.96 8.92
N ILE A 138 7.46 -13.21 9.93
CA ILE A 138 8.66 -12.37 9.80
C ILE A 138 9.91 -13.23 9.63
N GLU A 139 10.04 -14.33 10.37
CA GLU A 139 11.14 -15.26 10.19
C GLU A 139 11.17 -15.87 8.78
N ARG A 140 10.00 -16.27 8.27
CA ARG A 140 9.87 -16.82 6.92
C ARG A 140 10.20 -15.78 5.86
N GLN A 141 9.75 -14.54 6.04
CA GLN A 141 10.08 -13.44 5.13
C GLN A 141 11.56 -13.07 5.20
N ASN A 142 12.18 -13.09 6.36
CA ASN A 142 13.63 -12.90 6.49
C ASN A 142 14.42 -13.93 5.67
N ARG A 143 14.02 -15.19 5.65
CA ARG A 143 14.65 -16.21 4.80
C ARG A 143 14.53 -15.87 3.31
N VAL A 144 13.39 -15.32 2.87
CA VAL A 144 13.19 -14.85 1.50
C VAL A 144 14.13 -13.69 1.17
N TRP A 145 14.21 -12.69 2.05
CA TRP A 145 15.07 -11.51 1.85
C TRP A 145 16.56 -11.79 2.01
N SER A 146 16.93 -12.87 2.70
CA SER A 146 18.32 -13.34 2.77
C SER A 146 18.75 -14.13 1.54
N GLY A 147 17.82 -14.44 0.63
CA GLY A 147 18.08 -15.15 -0.60
C GLY A 147 18.69 -14.27 -1.72
N PRO A 148 18.91 -14.82 -2.90
CA PRO A 148 19.63 -14.14 -4.00
C PRO A 148 18.96 -12.84 -4.48
N SER A 149 17.64 -12.73 -4.36
CA SER A 149 16.88 -11.52 -4.75
C SER A 149 16.92 -10.41 -3.70
N GLY A 150 17.44 -10.69 -2.50
CA GLY A 150 17.50 -9.72 -1.42
C GLY A 150 16.15 -9.06 -1.12
N PRO A 151 16.14 -7.79 -0.70
CA PRO A 151 14.92 -7.01 -0.43
C PRO A 151 13.99 -6.83 -1.63
N SER A 152 14.49 -7.02 -2.86
CA SER A 152 13.68 -7.00 -4.08
C SER A 152 12.82 -8.26 -4.23
N ALA A 153 13.05 -9.29 -3.42
CA ALA A 153 12.16 -10.44 -3.33
C ALA A 153 10.82 -9.99 -2.77
N ARG A 154 9.74 -10.45 -3.41
CA ARG A 154 8.40 -10.19 -2.90
C ARG A 154 8.19 -10.83 -1.54
N TRP A 155 7.26 -10.24 -0.79
CA TRP A 155 6.72 -10.89 0.40
C TRP A 155 6.01 -12.19 0.00
N ARG A 156 6.26 -13.20 0.79
CA ARG A 156 5.70 -14.54 0.58
C ARG A 156 4.25 -14.62 1.07
N ASP A 157 3.99 -13.96 2.20
CA ASP A 157 2.69 -13.99 2.85
C ASP A 157 1.87 -12.73 2.53
N PRO A 158 0.54 -12.85 2.37
CA PRO A 158 -0.34 -11.70 2.20
C PRO A 158 -0.19 -10.74 3.39
N TRP A 159 -0.24 -9.45 3.11
CA TRP A 159 -0.12 -8.44 4.16
C TRP A 159 -1.39 -7.58 4.33
N SER A 160 -2.37 -7.68 3.42
CA SER A 160 -3.57 -6.84 3.46
C SER A 160 -4.40 -7.02 4.72
N ALA A 161 -4.60 -8.25 5.20
CA ALA A 161 -5.29 -8.52 6.46
C ALA A 161 -4.50 -8.02 7.67
N ALA A 162 -3.18 -8.14 7.64
CA ALA A 162 -2.31 -7.61 8.67
C ALA A 162 -2.31 -6.07 8.69
N PHE A 163 -2.40 -5.42 7.51
CA PHE A 163 -2.59 -3.98 7.40
C PHE A 163 -3.87 -3.54 8.12
N ILE A 164 -5.01 -4.16 7.83
CA ILE A 164 -6.27 -3.87 8.54
C ILE A 164 -6.10 -4.09 10.04
N SER A 165 -5.47 -5.19 10.45
CA SER A 165 -5.19 -5.49 11.86
C SER A 165 -4.34 -4.40 12.53
N TRP A 166 -3.36 -3.85 11.81
CA TRP A 166 -2.53 -2.76 12.30
C TRP A 166 -3.32 -1.43 12.36
N VAL A 167 -4.13 -1.11 11.36
CA VAL A 167 -4.99 0.08 11.36
C VAL A 167 -5.95 0.05 12.57
N MET A 168 -6.57 -1.09 12.85
CA MET A 168 -7.45 -1.25 14.00
C MET A 168 -6.69 -1.11 15.31
N CYS A 169 -5.49 -1.68 15.40
CA CYS A 169 -4.60 -1.57 16.54
C CYS A 169 -4.23 -0.11 16.85
N GLU A 170 -3.78 0.65 15.85
CA GLU A 170 -3.45 2.07 15.99
C GLU A 170 -4.69 2.96 16.13
N GLY A 171 -5.82 2.52 15.62
CA GLY A 171 -7.13 3.16 15.80
C GLY A 171 -7.65 3.09 17.23
N GLY A 172 -7.03 2.28 18.09
CA GLY A 172 -7.41 2.14 19.51
C GLY A 172 -8.29 0.92 19.82
N ILE A 173 -8.52 0.02 18.84
CA ILE A 173 -9.22 -1.25 19.06
C ILE A 173 -8.19 -2.32 19.45
N ALA A 174 -7.82 -2.32 20.72
CA ALA A 174 -6.77 -3.20 21.22
C ALA A 174 -7.27 -4.59 21.63
N GLU A 175 -8.52 -4.69 22.08
CA GLU A 175 -9.06 -5.91 22.69
C GLU A 175 -9.52 -6.94 21.65
N PRO A 176 -9.15 -8.22 21.79
CA PRO A 176 -9.52 -9.27 20.83
C PRO A 176 -11.03 -9.52 20.70
N ASN A 177 -11.81 -9.21 21.72
CA ASN A 177 -13.27 -9.33 21.69
C ASN A 177 -13.93 -8.21 20.86
N GLN A 178 -13.24 -7.08 20.66
CA GLN A 178 -13.68 -6.00 19.78
C GLN A 178 -13.26 -6.25 18.33
N PHE A 179 -12.05 -6.72 18.13
CA PHE A 179 -11.52 -7.03 16.80
C PHE A 179 -10.41 -8.09 16.88
N ARG A 180 -10.64 -9.26 16.29
CA ARG A 180 -9.67 -10.35 16.23
C ARG A 180 -8.63 -10.10 15.15
N ARG A 181 -7.50 -9.52 15.52
CA ARG A 181 -6.39 -9.30 14.58
C ARG A 181 -5.87 -10.61 14.01
N ALA A 182 -5.61 -10.61 12.69
CA ALA A 182 -5.16 -11.81 11.99
C ALA A 182 -4.37 -11.45 10.73
N SER A 183 -3.66 -12.44 10.20
CA SER A 183 -3.01 -12.41 8.89
C SER A 183 -3.94 -12.84 7.73
N ALA A 184 -5.18 -13.25 8.04
CA ALA A 184 -6.19 -13.66 7.08
C ALA A 184 -7.53 -12.98 7.35
N HIS A 185 -8.18 -12.48 6.30
CA HIS A 185 -9.40 -11.67 6.40
C HIS A 185 -10.58 -12.42 7.02
N HIS A 186 -10.77 -13.71 6.72
CA HIS A 186 -11.89 -14.49 7.22
C HIS A 186 -11.99 -14.49 8.75
N VAL A 187 -10.86 -14.41 9.47
CA VAL A 187 -10.84 -14.50 10.93
C VAL A 187 -11.65 -13.38 11.60
N TYR A 188 -11.54 -12.15 11.10
CA TYR A 188 -12.29 -11.02 11.67
C TYR A 188 -13.64 -10.78 10.96
N ILE A 189 -13.81 -11.30 9.74
CA ILE A 189 -15.11 -11.34 9.08
C ILE A 189 -16.05 -12.30 9.85
N ASP A 190 -15.56 -13.48 10.19
CA ASP A 190 -16.32 -14.47 10.98
C ASP A 190 -16.66 -13.96 12.39
N GLN A 191 -15.87 -13.04 12.95
CA GLN A 191 -16.18 -12.39 14.22
C GLN A 191 -17.33 -11.38 14.09
N ALA A 192 -17.51 -10.78 12.91
CA ALA A 192 -18.50 -9.71 12.68
C ALA A 192 -19.89 -10.26 12.33
N ILE A 193 -20.03 -11.57 12.05
CA ILE A 193 -21.28 -12.27 11.76
C ILE A 193 -21.85 -12.88 13.03
#